data_f988fabd5407b2fd8566fffe630a651c
#
_entry.id   f988fabd5407b2fd8566fffe630a651c
#
_cell.length_a   1.000
_cell.length_b   1.000
_cell.length_c   1.000
_cell.angle_alpha   90.00
_cell.angle_beta   90.00
_cell.angle_gamma   90.00
#
_symmetry.space_group_name_H-M   'P 1'
#
loop_
_entity.id
_entity.type
_entity.pdbx_description
1 polymer ?
#
loop_
_entity_poly.entity_id
_entity_poly.type
_entity_poly.pdbx_seq_one_letter_code
_entity_poly.pdbx_strand_id
1 'polypeptide(L)'
;MAKDISPKTHFRGYAIPGPTVPGYRDDPELVVEMGETLDVLCGHFRIFQLKKGHRYSTDDLLTAWYGSSWCPSARSILDLGSGIGTVAMVAAWRLPGAQIVTVEAQTESVRLAWKSVRWNGLESRFDIREGDLRDAQTLTDTERFDLVFGSPPYFPMGSGVEGDHPQKVACRFEVRGTIADYCQTAARHMERGGTFACVFPITPSEQAERVVVGAKDAGLSIVRQRPIVLREGEPPLLGVFILMCSADLPEEIRDQTWEEPPLIIRRADGSIHPEYAAVKLGFGFPP
;
A
#
# COMPACT_ATOMS: atom_id res chain seq x y z
N MET A 1 13.86 -22.50 -22.81
CA MET A 1 13.74 -21.20 -23.47
C MET A 1 13.64 -20.15 -22.38
N ALA A 2 14.62 -19.26 -22.24
CA ALA A 2 14.52 -18.11 -21.34
C ALA A 2 13.32 -17.25 -21.79
N LYS A 3 12.39 -16.95 -20.88
CA LYS A 3 11.31 -16.00 -21.19
C LYS A 3 11.96 -14.66 -21.48
N ASP A 4 11.56 -14.04 -22.59
CA ASP A 4 11.90 -12.65 -22.88
C ASP A 4 11.37 -11.78 -21.74
N ILE A 5 12.29 -11.22 -20.95
CA ILE A 5 12.03 -10.40 -19.76
C ILE A 5 12.22 -8.92 -20.05
N SER A 6 12.37 -8.54 -21.33
CA SER A 6 12.42 -7.15 -21.75
C SER A 6 11.23 -6.37 -21.23
N PRO A 7 11.40 -5.12 -20.77
CA PRO A 7 10.30 -4.29 -20.33
C PRO A 7 9.24 -4.18 -21.42
N LYS A 8 8.00 -4.54 -21.11
CA LYS A 8 6.91 -4.37 -22.05
C LYS A 8 6.60 -2.87 -22.19
N THR A 9 6.71 -2.34 -23.35
CA THR A 9 6.38 -0.94 -23.66
C THR A 9 4.89 -0.73 -23.93
N HIS A 10 4.14 -1.83 -24.11
CA HIS A 10 2.72 -1.81 -24.40
C HIS A 10 1.97 -2.85 -23.56
N PHE A 11 0.74 -2.51 -23.15
CA PHE A 11 -0.19 -3.40 -22.49
C PHE A 11 -1.53 -3.35 -23.27
N ARG A 12 -2.00 -4.50 -23.76
CA ARG A 12 -3.22 -4.62 -24.56
C ARG A 12 -3.29 -3.62 -25.74
N GLY A 13 -2.14 -3.37 -26.39
CA GLY A 13 -2.06 -2.45 -27.53
C GLY A 13 -1.86 -0.97 -27.17
N TYR A 14 -1.94 -0.60 -25.89
CA TYR A 14 -1.69 0.77 -25.43
C TYR A 14 -0.25 0.94 -24.97
N ALA A 15 0.37 2.07 -25.30
CA ALA A 15 1.67 2.43 -24.74
C ALA A 15 1.56 2.60 -23.21
N ILE A 16 2.48 2.00 -22.48
CA ILE A 16 2.55 2.15 -21.02
C ILE A 16 3.21 3.51 -20.73
N PRO A 17 2.50 4.48 -20.12
CA PRO A 17 3.08 5.78 -19.79
C PRO A 17 4.09 5.70 -18.66
N GLY A 18 4.94 6.72 -18.54
CA GLY A 18 5.88 6.93 -17.46
C GLY A 18 7.32 6.56 -17.81
N PRO A 19 8.23 6.65 -16.84
CA PRO A 19 9.65 6.38 -17.05
C PRO A 19 9.87 4.91 -17.45
N THR A 20 10.70 4.69 -18.45
CA THR A 20 11.15 3.35 -18.80
C THR A 20 12.16 2.86 -17.78
N VAL A 21 11.88 1.71 -17.18
CA VAL A 21 12.84 1.09 -16.25
C VAL A 21 14.09 0.64 -16.98
N PRO A 22 15.25 0.56 -16.29
CA PRO A 22 16.50 0.08 -16.90
C PRO A 22 16.41 -1.34 -17.45
N GLY A 23 15.43 -2.11 -17.01
CA GLY A 23 15.23 -3.50 -17.40
C GLY A 23 16.19 -4.47 -16.71
N TYR A 24 16.14 -5.71 -17.14
CA TYR A 24 17.05 -6.75 -16.67
C TYR A 24 18.50 -6.37 -17.01
N ARG A 25 19.35 -6.37 -16.00
CA ARG A 25 20.77 -6.06 -16.11
C ARG A 25 21.56 -7.33 -15.85
N ASP A 26 21.50 -8.39 -16.51
CA ASP A 26 22.31 -9.60 -16.31
C ASP A 26 22.79 -9.83 -14.84
N ASP A 27 21.91 -9.50 -13.89
CA ASP A 27 22.14 -9.61 -12.46
C ASP A 27 21.59 -10.95 -11.98
N PRO A 28 22.45 -11.87 -11.54
CA PRO A 28 22.02 -13.21 -11.12
C PRO A 28 21.05 -13.19 -9.94
N GLU A 29 21.02 -12.12 -9.13
CA GLU A 29 20.09 -11.98 -8.03
C GLU A 29 18.69 -11.54 -8.48
N LEU A 30 18.54 -11.05 -9.72
CA LEU A 30 17.26 -10.63 -10.31
C LEU A 30 16.60 -11.72 -11.17
N VAL A 31 17.13 -12.92 -11.16
CA VAL A 31 16.52 -14.07 -11.85
C VAL A 31 15.21 -14.46 -11.14
N VAL A 32 14.19 -14.78 -11.94
CA VAL A 32 12.94 -15.34 -11.39
C VAL A 32 13.21 -16.78 -10.94
N GLU A 33 13.25 -16.99 -9.64
CA GLU A 33 13.53 -18.29 -9.03
C GLU A 33 12.32 -19.25 -9.13
N MET A 34 12.60 -20.53 -8.86
CA MET A 34 11.52 -21.53 -8.77
C MET A 34 10.52 -21.14 -7.66
N GLY A 35 9.27 -21.01 -8.04
CA GLY A 35 8.22 -20.58 -7.10
C GLY A 35 7.90 -19.08 -7.12
N GLU A 36 8.69 -18.27 -7.82
CA GLU A 36 8.46 -16.85 -8.03
C GLU A 36 7.73 -16.54 -9.35
N THR A 37 7.18 -15.33 -9.43
CA THR A 37 6.76 -14.67 -10.67
C THR A 37 7.28 -13.24 -10.70
N LEU A 38 7.46 -12.70 -11.90
CA LEU A 38 7.71 -11.28 -12.14
C LEU A 38 6.51 -10.71 -12.90
N ASP A 39 5.73 -9.91 -12.23
CA ASP A 39 4.44 -9.43 -12.74
C ASP A 39 4.46 -7.93 -13.01
N VAL A 40 3.51 -7.45 -13.81
CA VAL A 40 3.28 -6.02 -14.01
C VAL A 40 2.68 -5.45 -12.73
N LEU A 41 3.24 -4.36 -12.23
CA LEU A 41 2.72 -3.66 -11.05
C LEU A 41 1.99 -2.38 -11.45
N CYS A 42 2.70 -1.41 -12.01
CA CYS A 42 2.13 -0.16 -12.51
C CYS A 42 3.06 0.42 -13.57
N GLY A 43 2.51 1.03 -14.60
CA GLY A 43 3.32 1.52 -15.72
C GLY A 43 4.34 0.51 -16.22
N HIS A 44 5.61 0.87 -16.18
CA HIS A 44 6.73 -0.02 -16.51
C HIS A 44 7.25 -0.84 -15.31
N PHE A 45 6.81 -0.55 -14.09
CA PHE A 45 7.31 -1.25 -12.92
C PHE A 45 6.84 -2.71 -12.85
N ARG A 46 7.72 -3.54 -12.34
CA ARG A 46 7.50 -4.98 -12.13
C ARG A 46 7.68 -5.31 -10.66
N ILE A 47 7.04 -6.41 -10.25
CA ILE A 47 7.09 -6.89 -8.87
C ILE A 47 7.37 -8.38 -8.84
N PHE A 48 8.34 -8.77 -8.01
CA PHE A 48 8.57 -10.19 -7.69
C PHE A 48 7.59 -10.63 -6.62
N GLN A 49 6.98 -11.78 -6.84
CA GLN A 49 6.00 -12.37 -5.93
C GLN A 49 6.15 -13.89 -5.89
N LEU A 50 5.77 -14.51 -4.78
CA LEU A 50 5.62 -15.96 -4.74
C LEU A 50 4.34 -16.38 -5.44
N LYS A 51 4.38 -17.50 -6.18
CA LYS A 51 3.20 -18.10 -6.83
C LYS A 51 2.12 -18.49 -5.82
N LYS A 52 2.53 -19.02 -4.65
CA LYS A 52 1.63 -19.48 -3.58
C LYS A 52 1.60 -18.55 -2.37
N GLY A 53 2.50 -17.55 -2.29
CA GLY A 53 2.57 -16.57 -1.21
C GLY A 53 1.51 -15.49 -1.26
N HIS A 54 1.71 -14.45 -0.45
CA HIS A 54 0.94 -13.23 -0.56
C HIS A 54 1.25 -12.52 -1.88
N ARG A 55 0.20 -12.09 -2.57
CA ARG A 55 0.30 -11.35 -3.84
C ARG A 55 -0.38 -10.01 -3.68
N TYR A 56 0.12 -8.99 -4.40
CA TYR A 56 -0.50 -7.68 -4.36
C TYR A 56 -1.96 -7.73 -4.82
N SER A 57 -2.72 -6.82 -4.31
CA SER A 57 -4.18 -6.79 -4.48
C SER A 57 -4.67 -5.39 -4.82
N THR A 58 -5.98 -5.25 -5.01
CA THR A 58 -6.62 -3.97 -5.34
C THR A 58 -6.49 -2.97 -4.18
N ASP A 59 -6.54 -3.43 -2.94
CA ASP A 59 -6.42 -2.62 -1.74
C ASP A 59 -5.05 -1.94 -1.62
N ASP A 60 -3.94 -2.63 -1.97
CA ASP A 60 -2.62 -2.01 -2.04
C ASP A 60 -2.59 -0.83 -3.04
N LEU A 61 -3.15 -1.06 -4.24
CA LEU A 61 -3.23 -0.02 -5.27
C LEU A 61 -4.09 1.17 -4.81
N LEU A 62 -5.21 0.90 -4.15
CA LEU A 62 -6.11 1.93 -3.64
C LEU A 62 -5.48 2.75 -2.51
N THR A 63 -4.74 2.09 -1.61
CA THR A 63 -4.01 2.76 -0.53
C THR A 63 -2.99 3.75 -1.10
N ALA A 64 -2.15 3.29 -2.03
CA ALA A 64 -1.16 4.13 -2.69
C ALA A 64 -1.81 5.27 -3.48
N TRP A 65 -2.90 4.99 -4.21
CA TRP A 65 -3.65 6.01 -4.98
C TRP A 65 -4.24 7.06 -4.07
N TYR A 66 -4.92 6.65 -3.01
CA TYR A 66 -5.62 7.55 -2.13
C TYR A 66 -4.64 8.48 -1.39
N GLY A 67 -3.62 7.93 -0.75
CA GLY A 67 -2.61 8.72 -0.05
C GLY A 67 -1.86 9.66 -0.98
N SER A 68 -1.36 9.18 -2.13
CA SER A 68 -0.64 10.04 -3.08
C SER A 68 -1.54 11.10 -3.76
N SER A 69 -2.86 10.90 -3.78
CA SER A 69 -3.80 11.89 -4.32
C SER A 69 -4.06 13.03 -3.32
N TRP A 70 -4.05 12.73 -2.02
CA TRP A 70 -4.26 13.71 -0.95
C TRP A 70 -2.97 14.34 -0.42
N CYS A 71 -1.82 13.73 -0.67
CA CYS A 71 -0.50 14.29 -0.38
C CYS A 71 0.40 14.30 -1.65
N PRO A 72 0.02 15.03 -2.72
CA PRO A 72 0.70 14.97 -4.01
C PRO A 72 2.09 15.61 -4.01
N SER A 73 2.43 16.36 -2.98
CA SER A 73 3.73 17.01 -2.81
C SER A 73 4.68 16.27 -1.87
N ALA A 74 4.31 15.09 -1.37
CA ALA A 74 5.14 14.32 -0.45
C ALA A 74 6.54 14.04 -1.04
N ARG A 75 7.56 14.28 -0.23
CA ARG A 75 8.98 14.04 -0.53
C ARG A 75 9.58 12.95 0.33
N SER A 76 9.03 12.73 1.51
CA SER A 76 9.40 11.68 2.45
C SER A 76 8.20 10.78 2.72
N ILE A 77 8.36 9.49 2.49
CA ILE A 77 7.28 8.49 2.59
C ILE A 77 7.73 7.36 3.50
N LEU A 78 6.84 6.92 4.37
CA LEU A 78 6.98 5.71 5.17
C LEU A 78 5.88 4.71 4.80
N ASP A 79 6.24 3.44 4.55
CA ASP A 79 5.29 2.34 4.32
C ASP A 79 5.43 1.31 5.44
N LEU A 80 4.43 1.24 6.30
CA LEU A 80 4.39 0.37 7.48
C LEU A 80 3.82 -1.00 7.13
N GLY A 81 4.54 -2.07 7.48
CA GLY A 81 4.17 -3.43 7.12
C GLY A 81 4.11 -3.61 5.61
N SER A 82 5.13 -3.12 4.91
CA SER A 82 5.15 -2.93 3.46
C SER A 82 5.01 -4.21 2.62
N GLY A 83 5.07 -5.39 3.25
CA GLY A 83 5.02 -6.67 2.55
C GLY A 83 6.11 -6.75 1.48
N ILE A 84 5.71 -7.09 0.27
CA ILE A 84 6.62 -7.16 -0.90
C ILE A 84 6.90 -5.78 -1.55
N GLY A 85 6.52 -4.68 -0.87
CA GLY A 85 6.78 -3.30 -1.30
C GLY A 85 5.77 -2.74 -2.30
N THR A 86 4.57 -3.30 -2.39
CA THR A 86 3.57 -2.92 -3.40
C THR A 86 3.15 -1.46 -3.28
N VAL A 87 2.67 -1.05 -2.09
CA VAL A 87 2.18 0.32 -1.83
C VAL A 87 3.28 1.34 -2.08
N ALA A 88 4.47 1.10 -1.52
CA ALA A 88 5.65 1.95 -1.69
C ALA A 88 6.04 2.12 -3.15
N MET A 89 6.10 1.05 -3.96
CA MET A 89 6.48 1.14 -5.39
C MET A 89 5.41 1.87 -6.23
N VAL A 90 4.13 1.67 -5.94
CA VAL A 90 3.05 2.42 -6.61
C VAL A 90 3.10 3.90 -6.23
N ALA A 91 3.39 4.21 -4.97
CA ALA A 91 3.63 5.58 -4.53
C ALA A 91 4.88 6.18 -5.22
N ALA A 92 5.96 5.40 -5.37
CA ALA A 92 7.16 5.83 -6.11
C ALA A 92 6.88 6.18 -7.57
N TRP A 93 5.93 5.47 -8.21
CA TRP A 93 5.47 5.80 -9.55
C TRP A 93 4.77 7.15 -9.61
N ARG A 94 3.85 7.41 -8.68
CA ARG A 94 3.04 8.64 -8.64
C ARG A 94 3.83 9.85 -8.14
N LEU A 95 4.80 9.64 -7.27
CA LEU A 95 5.61 10.66 -6.60
C LEU A 95 7.10 10.44 -6.92
N PRO A 96 7.53 10.72 -8.17
CA PRO A 96 8.87 10.34 -8.65
C PRO A 96 10.01 11.05 -7.90
N GLY A 97 9.73 12.13 -7.18
CA GLY A 97 10.73 12.85 -6.38
C GLY A 97 10.81 12.44 -4.91
N ALA A 98 10.00 11.47 -4.46
CA ALA A 98 9.97 11.08 -3.06
C ALA A 98 11.06 10.06 -2.71
N GLN A 99 11.60 10.16 -1.48
CA GLN A 99 12.41 9.14 -0.81
C GLN A 99 11.48 8.29 0.05
N ILE A 100 11.72 7.00 0.11
CA ILE A 100 10.79 6.04 0.70
C ILE A 100 11.53 5.15 1.69
N VAL A 101 11.04 5.10 2.91
CA VAL A 101 11.40 4.11 3.92
C VAL A 101 10.29 3.08 3.98
N THR A 102 10.64 1.80 3.99
CA THR A 102 9.67 0.72 4.21
C THR A 102 10.08 -0.12 5.40
N VAL A 103 9.10 -0.57 6.17
CA VAL A 103 9.31 -1.46 7.32
C VAL A 103 8.51 -2.74 7.11
N GLU A 104 9.19 -3.89 7.15
CA GLU A 104 8.56 -5.21 6.99
C GLU A 104 9.29 -6.23 7.87
N ALA A 105 8.50 -7.03 8.59
CA ALA A 105 9.04 -7.98 9.56
C ALA A 105 9.29 -9.39 8.97
N GLN A 106 8.85 -9.65 7.74
CA GLN A 106 9.02 -10.95 7.09
C GLN A 106 10.22 -10.92 6.14
N THR A 107 11.31 -11.59 6.48
CA THR A 107 12.54 -11.70 5.65
C THR A 107 12.28 -12.02 4.19
N GLU A 108 11.35 -12.95 3.90
CA GLU A 108 11.02 -13.33 2.53
C GLU A 108 10.31 -12.20 1.77
N SER A 109 9.47 -11.41 2.43
CA SER A 109 8.83 -10.24 1.84
C SER A 109 9.86 -9.14 1.56
N VAL A 110 10.78 -8.89 2.50
CA VAL A 110 11.91 -7.96 2.35
C VAL A 110 12.79 -8.35 1.16
N ARG A 111 13.13 -9.62 1.03
CA ARG A 111 13.92 -10.15 -0.11
C ARG A 111 13.24 -9.85 -1.45
N LEU A 112 11.94 -10.10 -1.55
CA LEU A 112 11.17 -9.85 -2.78
C LEU A 112 11.02 -8.35 -3.07
N ALA A 113 10.86 -7.53 -2.04
CA ALA A 113 10.84 -6.07 -2.17
C ALA A 113 12.18 -5.56 -2.73
N TRP A 114 13.31 -6.00 -2.17
CA TRP A 114 14.65 -5.67 -2.68
C TRP A 114 14.85 -6.08 -4.14
N LYS A 115 14.47 -7.30 -4.52
CA LYS A 115 14.51 -7.75 -5.93
C LYS A 115 13.70 -6.81 -6.83
N SER A 116 12.50 -6.42 -6.38
CA SER A 116 11.60 -5.56 -7.14
C SER A 116 12.15 -4.15 -7.27
N VAL A 117 12.66 -3.56 -6.19
CA VAL A 117 13.27 -2.22 -6.17
C VAL A 117 14.47 -2.17 -7.12
N ARG A 118 15.37 -3.16 -7.06
CA ARG A 118 16.55 -3.26 -7.94
C ARG A 118 16.15 -3.48 -9.41
N TRP A 119 15.16 -4.34 -9.68
CA TRP A 119 14.65 -4.53 -11.03
C TRP A 119 14.16 -3.22 -11.66
N ASN A 120 13.50 -2.38 -10.86
CA ASN A 120 12.94 -1.12 -11.33
C ASN A 120 13.91 0.06 -11.28
N GLY A 121 15.17 -0.13 -10.84
CA GLY A 121 16.17 0.93 -10.72
C GLY A 121 15.82 1.99 -9.69
N LEU A 122 15.21 1.57 -8.58
CA LEU A 122 14.70 2.45 -7.51
C LEU A 122 15.59 2.47 -6.26
N GLU A 123 16.77 1.81 -6.28
CA GLU A 123 17.63 1.60 -5.12
C GLU A 123 18.02 2.91 -4.42
N SER A 124 18.24 3.97 -5.19
CA SER A 124 18.61 5.28 -4.64
C SER A 124 17.47 6.00 -3.94
N ARG A 125 16.25 5.48 -4.05
CA ARG A 125 15.02 6.08 -3.49
C ARG A 125 14.41 5.28 -2.34
N PHE A 126 14.90 4.06 -2.10
CA PHE A 126 14.32 3.14 -1.12
C PHE A 126 15.31 2.79 -0.02
N ASP A 127 14.84 2.89 1.22
CA ASP A 127 15.47 2.32 2.39
C ASP A 127 14.52 1.23 2.95
N ILE A 128 14.83 -0.03 2.67
CA ILE A 128 14.00 -1.18 3.06
C ILE A 128 14.56 -1.75 4.36
N ARG A 129 13.78 -1.72 5.43
CA ARG A 129 14.16 -2.15 6.77
C ARG A 129 13.42 -3.41 7.16
N GLU A 130 14.17 -4.46 7.48
CA GLU A 130 13.63 -5.65 8.11
C GLU A 130 13.45 -5.40 9.61
N GLY A 131 12.22 -5.46 10.11
CA GLY A 131 11.92 -5.25 11.51
C GLY A 131 10.44 -5.09 11.82
N ASP A 132 10.13 -5.02 13.10
CA ASP A 132 8.77 -4.74 13.56
C ASP A 132 8.53 -3.23 13.59
N LEU A 133 7.39 -2.78 13.07
CA LEU A 133 7.01 -1.37 13.04
C LEU A 133 6.86 -0.75 14.45
N ARG A 134 6.70 -1.60 15.46
CA ARG A 134 6.59 -1.18 16.88
C ARG A 134 7.95 -1.03 17.57
N ASP A 135 9.03 -1.50 16.93
CA ASP A 135 10.36 -1.46 17.51
C ASP A 135 11.05 -0.12 17.21
N ALA A 136 11.43 0.60 18.25
CA ALA A 136 12.18 1.86 18.17
C ALA A 136 13.57 1.73 17.52
N GLN A 137 14.09 0.51 17.36
CA GLN A 137 15.34 0.28 16.62
C GLN A 137 15.12 0.27 15.11
N THR A 138 13.90 -0.05 14.66
CA THR A 138 13.55 -0.06 13.24
C THR A 138 13.30 1.36 12.70
N LEU A 139 12.65 2.20 13.51
CA LEU A 139 12.37 3.60 13.20
C LEU A 139 12.83 4.46 14.37
N THR A 140 13.73 5.40 14.10
CA THR A 140 14.24 6.29 15.15
C THR A 140 13.24 7.40 15.47
N ASP A 141 13.18 7.83 16.73
CA ASP A 141 12.22 8.84 17.19
C ASP A 141 12.35 10.23 16.51
N THR A 142 13.41 10.45 15.75
CA THR A 142 13.65 11.71 15.03
C THR A 142 13.18 11.69 13.58
N GLU A 143 12.84 10.52 13.04
CA GLU A 143 12.39 10.40 11.64
C GLU A 143 10.96 10.90 11.49
N ARG A 144 10.73 11.73 10.45
CA ARG A 144 9.44 12.31 10.12
C ARG A 144 9.17 12.20 8.63
N PHE A 145 7.91 11.97 8.30
CA PHE A 145 7.45 11.69 6.93
C PHE A 145 6.22 12.52 6.58
N ASP A 146 6.21 13.06 5.35
CA ASP A 146 5.06 13.80 4.82
C ASP A 146 3.86 12.90 4.64
N LEU A 147 4.11 11.63 4.26
CA LEU A 147 3.07 10.64 3.96
C LEU A 147 3.46 9.29 4.55
N VAL A 148 2.60 8.76 5.39
CA VAL A 148 2.71 7.41 5.93
C VAL A 148 1.65 6.54 5.28
N PHE A 149 2.01 5.33 4.88
CA PHE A 149 1.10 4.31 4.40
C PHE A 149 1.00 3.14 5.38
N GLY A 150 -0.15 2.45 5.34
CA GLY A 150 -0.34 1.19 6.00
C GLY A 150 -1.47 0.38 5.40
N SER A 151 -1.23 -0.93 5.22
CA SER A 151 -2.25 -1.92 4.88
C SER A 151 -2.25 -2.97 6.00
N PRO A 152 -2.83 -2.64 7.19
CA PRO A 152 -2.79 -3.51 8.35
C PRO A 152 -3.49 -4.85 8.09
N PRO A 153 -3.10 -5.94 8.76
CA PRO A 153 -3.84 -7.19 8.69
C PRO A 153 -5.27 -6.98 9.23
N TYR A 154 -6.24 -7.66 8.60
CA TYR A 154 -7.67 -7.42 8.88
C TYR A 154 -8.24 -8.27 10.00
N PHE A 155 -7.64 -9.42 10.27
CA PHE A 155 -8.25 -10.44 11.09
C PHE A 155 -7.47 -10.69 12.40
N PRO A 156 -8.14 -10.63 13.55
CA PRO A 156 -7.55 -11.10 14.81
C PRO A 156 -7.11 -12.57 14.70
N MET A 157 -6.07 -12.93 15.43
CA MET A 157 -5.63 -14.32 15.49
C MET A 157 -6.78 -15.24 15.97
N GLY A 158 -6.94 -16.37 15.29
CA GLY A 158 -7.98 -17.34 15.62
C GLY A 158 -9.39 -17.01 15.08
N SER A 159 -9.57 -15.91 14.35
CA SER A 159 -10.89 -15.50 13.82
C SER A 159 -11.25 -16.09 12.46
N GLY A 160 -10.51 -17.06 11.93
CA GLY A 160 -10.77 -17.65 10.63
C GLY A 160 -9.86 -18.83 10.30
N VAL A 161 -9.99 -19.35 9.08
CA VAL A 161 -9.13 -20.42 8.57
C VAL A 161 -7.76 -19.82 8.21
N GLU A 162 -6.75 -20.19 8.95
CA GLU A 162 -5.37 -19.86 8.63
C GLU A 162 -4.98 -20.61 7.33
N GLY A 163 -4.42 -19.87 6.37
CA GLY A 163 -3.99 -20.47 5.12
C GLY A 163 -2.72 -21.30 5.30
N ASP A 164 -2.43 -22.17 4.33
CA ASP A 164 -1.28 -23.09 4.36
C ASP A 164 0.10 -22.40 4.16
N HIS A 165 0.13 -21.11 3.84
CA HIS A 165 1.39 -20.40 3.53
C HIS A 165 1.71 -19.35 4.59
N PRO A 166 2.86 -19.44 5.32
CA PRO A 166 3.22 -18.54 6.42
C PRO A 166 3.15 -17.05 6.07
N GLN A 167 3.62 -16.67 4.85
CA GLN A 167 3.57 -15.28 4.37
C GLN A 167 2.12 -14.76 4.30
N LYS A 168 1.17 -15.57 3.85
CA LYS A 168 -0.25 -15.20 3.78
C LYS A 168 -0.87 -15.04 5.16
N VAL A 169 -0.52 -15.92 6.08
CA VAL A 169 -1.01 -15.84 7.46
C VAL A 169 -0.57 -14.52 8.08
N ALA A 170 0.71 -14.20 8.00
CA ALA A 170 1.25 -12.97 8.56
C ALA A 170 0.73 -11.68 7.91
N CYS A 171 0.33 -11.72 6.62
CA CYS A 171 -0.28 -10.57 5.95
C CYS A 171 -1.77 -10.40 6.26
N ARG A 172 -2.48 -11.45 6.64
CA ARG A 172 -3.93 -11.42 6.85
C ARG A 172 -4.33 -11.30 8.32
N PHE A 173 -3.55 -11.90 9.21
CA PHE A 173 -3.85 -11.99 10.64
C PHE A 173 -2.91 -11.09 11.45
N GLU A 174 -3.42 -10.55 12.55
CA GLU A 174 -2.73 -9.61 13.46
C GLU A 174 -1.63 -10.27 14.29
N VAL A 175 -0.71 -10.95 13.59
CA VAL A 175 0.46 -11.60 14.20
C VAL A 175 1.47 -10.56 14.69
N ARG A 176 1.63 -9.45 13.94
CA ARG A 176 2.72 -8.48 14.11
C ARG A 176 2.22 -7.03 14.09
N GLY A 177 1.04 -6.80 14.58
CA GLY A 177 0.47 -5.46 14.71
C GLY A 177 -0.99 -5.41 14.30
N THR A 178 -1.71 -4.52 14.94
CA THR A 178 -3.13 -4.21 14.73
C THR A 178 -3.25 -2.85 14.08
N ILE A 179 -4.44 -2.47 13.61
CA ILE A 179 -4.71 -1.09 13.12
C ILE A 179 -4.31 -0.04 14.16
N ALA A 180 -4.47 -0.32 15.47
CA ALA A 180 -4.06 0.60 16.53
C ALA A 180 -2.53 0.79 16.57
N ASP A 181 -1.74 -0.28 16.41
CA ASP A 181 -0.28 -0.17 16.32
C ASP A 181 0.17 0.66 15.12
N TYR A 182 -0.50 0.48 13.96
CA TYR A 182 -0.23 1.30 12.77
C TYR A 182 -0.55 2.77 13.01
N CYS A 183 -1.70 3.09 13.62
CA CYS A 183 -2.05 4.46 13.98
C CYS A 183 -1.03 5.09 14.94
N GLN A 184 -0.60 4.36 15.97
CA GLN A 184 0.38 4.86 16.95
C GLN A 184 1.74 5.12 16.28
N THR A 185 2.22 4.18 15.45
CA THR A 185 3.49 4.35 14.75
C THR A 185 3.40 5.49 13.73
N ALA A 186 2.32 5.58 12.97
CA ALA A 186 2.09 6.68 12.03
C ALA A 186 2.09 8.04 12.76
N ALA A 187 1.34 8.18 13.87
CA ALA A 187 1.28 9.41 14.65
C ALA A 187 2.65 9.86 15.16
N ARG A 188 3.51 8.90 15.55
CA ARG A 188 4.86 9.18 16.03
C ARG A 188 5.79 9.68 14.93
N HIS A 189 5.61 9.20 13.71
CA HIS A 189 6.53 9.43 12.60
C HIS A 189 5.98 10.36 11.51
N MET A 190 4.76 10.88 11.62
CA MET A 190 4.30 11.93 10.70
C MET A 190 4.98 13.27 10.98
N GLU A 191 5.35 13.97 9.91
CA GLU A 191 5.74 15.38 9.95
C GLU A 191 4.50 16.23 10.32
N ARG A 192 4.70 17.43 10.81
CA ARG A 192 3.61 18.36 11.06
C ARG A 192 2.81 18.63 9.78
N GLY A 193 1.50 18.43 9.83
CA GLY A 193 0.62 18.50 8.66
C GLY A 193 0.73 17.31 7.72
N GLY A 194 1.53 16.30 8.06
CA GLY A 194 1.63 15.03 7.33
C GLY A 194 0.34 14.21 7.39
N THR A 195 0.27 13.19 6.56
CA THR A 195 -0.92 12.34 6.45
C THR A 195 -0.58 10.86 6.62
N PHE A 196 -1.49 10.12 7.25
CA PHE A 196 -1.48 8.66 7.26
C PHE A 196 -2.62 8.15 6.37
N ALA A 197 -2.27 7.38 5.33
CA ALA A 197 -3.22 6.77 4.42
C ALA A 197 -3.27 5.26 4.67
N CYS A 198 -4.45 4.71 4.95
CA CYS A 198 -4.60 3.28 5.14
C CYS A 198 -5.88 2.73 4.50
N VAL A 199 -5.89 1.42 4.30
CA VAL A 199 -7.06 0.65 3.91
C VAL A 199 -7.42 -0.29 5.05
N PHE A 200 -8.73 -0.42 5.33
CA PHE A 200 -9.21 -1.36 6.33
C PHE A 200 -10.65 -1.79 6.02
N PRO A 201 -11.12 -2.98 6.46
CA PRO A 201 -12.52 -3.34 6.37
C PRO A 201 -13.43 -2.36 7.11
N ILE A 202 -14.59 -2.09 6.53
CA ILE A 202 -15.65 -1.30 7.17
C ILE A 202 -16.93 -2.10 7.35
N THR A 203 -16.94 -3.32 6.86
CA THR A 203 -18.02 -4.28 7.05
C THR A 203 -17.44 -5.58 7.63
N PRO A 204 -17.99 -6.09 8.74
CA PRO A 204 -19.07 -5.49 9.54
C PRO A 204 -18.62 -4.20 10.25
N SER A 205 -19.55 -3.42 10.81
CA SER A 205 -19.33 -2.09 11.39
C SER A 205 -18.28 -2.05 12.51
N GLU A 206 -18.12 -3.15 13.24
CA GLU A 206 -17.11 -3.32 14.30
C GLU A 206 -15.68 -3.17 13.75
N GLN A 207 -15.47 -3.46 12.47
CA GLN A 207 -14.17 -3.26 11.82
C GLN A 207 -13.89 -1.76 11.61
N ALA A 208 -14.90 -0.99 11.16
CA ALA A 208 -14.77 0.45 11.04
C ALA A 208 -14.50 1.11 12.40
N GLU A 209 -15.17 0.63 13.45
CA GLU A 209 -14.98 1.14 14.80
C GLU A 209 -13.53 0.94 15.30
N ARG A 210 -12.86 -0.14 14.92
CA ARG A 210 -11.45 -0.37 15.26
C ARG A 210 -10.53 0.71 14.69
N VAL A 211 -10.82 1.23 13.50
CA VAL A 211 -10.06 2.34 12.90
C VAL A 211 -10.29 3.61 13.70
N VAL A 212 -11.56 3.90 14.06
CA VAL A 212 -11.95 5.10 14.84
C VAL A 212 -11.27 5.09 16.21
N VAL A 213 -11.33 3.96 16.92
CA VAL A 213 -10.72 3.81 18.24
C VAL A 213 -9.19 3.92 18.13
N GLY A 214 -8.56 3.19 17.21
CA GLY A 214 -7.11 3.22 17.03
C GLY A 214 -6.59 4.62 16.65
N ALA A 215 -7.32 5.33 15.81
CA ALA A 215 -7.00 6.72 15.45
C ALA A 215 -7.08 7.65 16.66
N LYS A 216 -8.19 7.59 17.39
CA LYS A 216 -8.42 8.44 18.59
C LYS A 216 -7.35 8.20 19.67
N ASP A 217 -7.05 6.94 19.95
CA ASP A 217 -6.05 6.56 20.96
C ASP A 217 -4.63 7.01 20.57
N ALA A 218 -4.36 7.13 19.28
CA ALA A 218 -3.10 7.65 18.74
C ALA A 218 -3.07 9.17 18.59
N GLY A 219 -4.14 9.89 18.92
CA GLY A 219 -4.24 11.33 18.74
C GLY A 219 -4.38 11.75 17.27
N LEU A 220 -4.96 10.87 16.44
CA LEU A 220 -5.26 11.14 15.05
C LEU A 220 -6.73 11.42 14.83
N SER A 221 -7.02 12.31 13.87
CA SER A 221 -8.35 12.53 13.33
C SER A 221 -8.48 11.89 11.97
N ILE A 222 -9.58 11.18 11.71
CA ILE A 222 -9.92 10.69 10.38
C ILE A 222 -10.51 11.88 9.61
N VAL A 223 -9.71 12.50 8.74
CA VAL A 223 -10.16 13.70 7.99
C VAL A 223 -10.94 13.33 6.73
N ARG A 224 -10.70 12.13 6.18
CA ARG A 224 -11.41 11.63 5.00
C ARG A 224 -11.58 10.13 5.07
N GLN A 225 -12.71 9.68 4.52
CA GLN A 225 -13.01 8.28 4.32
C GLN A 225 -13.71 8.09 2.98
N ARG A 226 -13.31 7.06 2.24
CA ARG A 226 -13.98 6.65 1.02
C ARG A 226 -14.30 5.16 1.07
N PRO A 227 -15.58 4.78 1.07
CA PRO A 227 -16.00 3.38 1.00
C PRO A 227 -15.63 2.75 -0.35
N ILE A 228 -15.26 1.48 -0.35
CA ILE A 228 -14.92 0.69 -1.53
C ILE A 228 -15.95 -0.42 -1.71
N VAL A 229 -16.61 -0.39 -2.86
CA VAL A 229 -17.61 -1.39 -3.30
C VAL A 229 -16.95 -2.26 -4.37
N LEU A 230 -16.80 -3.56 -4.10
CA LEU A 230 -16.14 -4.47 -5.03
C LEU A 230 -16.95 -4.69 -6.31
N ARG A 231 -18.26 -4.73 -6.20
CA ARG A 231 -19.20 -4.86 -7.32
C ARG A 231 -20.43 -3.99 -7.10
N GLU A 232 -20.85 -3.30 -8.12
CA GLU A 232 -22.05 -2.46 -8.13
C GLU A 232 -23.28 -3.22 -7.60
N GLY A 233 -23.99 -2.60 -6.67
CA GLY A 233 -25.14 -3.21 -5.99
C GLY A 233 -24.79 -4.02 -4.73
N GLU A 234 -23.49 -4.24 -4.43
CA GLU A 234 -23.05 -4.86 -3.18
C GLU A 234 -22.80 -3.80 -2.09
N PRO A 235 -22.86 -4.14 -0.82
CA PRO A 235 -22.44 -3.25 0.25
C PRO A 235 -20.92 -2.98 0.18
N PRO A 236 -20.45 -1.84 0.70
CA PRO A 236 -19.03 -1.56 0.80
C PRO A 236 -18.34 -2.55 1.75
N LEU A 237 -17.19 -3.07 1.32
CA LEU A 237 -16.41 -4.02 2.11
C LEU A 237 -15.25 -3.35 2.84
N LEU A 238 -14.53 -2.47 2.14
CA LEU A 238 -13.35 -1.78 2.63
C LEU A 238 -13.60 -0.27 2.67
N GLY A 239 -12.80 0.44 3.44
CA GLY A 239 -12.64 1.89 3.37
C GLY A 239 -11.17 2.25 3.17
N VAL A 240 -10.91 3.29 2.40
CA VAL A 240 -9.63 3.98 2.41
C VAL A 240 -9.76 5.25 3.22
N PHE A 241 -8.76 5.52 4.06
CA PHE A 241 -8.80 6.57 5.06
C PHE A 241 -7.59 7.50 4.90
N ILE A 242 -7.79 8.79 5.17
CA ILE A 242 -6.73 9.75 5.43
C ILE A 242 -6.89 10.26 6.86
N LEU A 243 -5.81 10.12 7.62
CA LEU A 243 -5.72 10.57 9.00
C LEU A 243 -4.62 11.63 9.12
N MET A 244 -4.81 12.56 10.05
CA MET A 244 -3.84 13.60 10.39
C MET A 244 -3.74 13.72 11.91
N CYS A 245 -2.61 14.24 12.42
CA CYS A 245 -2.49 14.54 13.83
C CYS A 245 -3.57 15.54 14.24
N SER A 246 -4.38 15.21 15.24
CA SER A 246 -5.46 16.08 15.71
C SER A 246 -4.95 17.46 16.18
N ALA A 247 -3.72 17.50 16.72
CA ALA A 247 -3.06 18.73 17.16
C ALA A 247 -2.75 19.70 16.00
N ASP A 248 -2.63 19.21 14.78
CA ASP A 248 -2.34 20.03 13.59
C ASP A 248 -3.59 20.62 12.95
N LEU A 249 -4.78 20.19 13.41
CA LEU A 249 -6.06 20.59 12.86
C LEU A 249 -6.73 21.67 13.71
N PRO A 250 -7.47 22.62 13.08
CA PRO A 250 -8.41 23.48 13.79
C PRO A 250 -9.38 22.65 14.63
N GLU A 251 -9.72 23.15 15.82
CA GLU A 251 -10.55 22.40 16.77
C GLU A 251 -11.91 21.99 16.18
N GLU A 252 -12.49 22.85 15.35
CA GLU A 252 -13.81 22.67 14.75
C GLU A 252 -13.89 21.50 13.76
N ILE A 253 -12.73 21.03 13.23
CA ILE A 253 -12.71 19.94 12.24
C ILE A 253 -12.08 18.66 12.75
N ARG A 254 -11.57 18.63 13.99
CA ARG A 254 -10.90 17.45 14.56
C ARG A 254 -11.79 16.21 14.61
N ASP A 255 -13.07 16.40 14.88
CA ASP A 255 -14.06 15.32 14.99
C ASP A 255 -14.96 15.22 13.74
N GLN A 256 -14.55 15.85 12.63
CA GLN A 256 -15.31 15.81 11.39
C GLN A 256 -14.59 14.97 10.35
N THR A 257 -15.27 13.96 9.85
CA THR A 257 -14.79 13.13 8.73
C THR A 257 -15.55 13.51 7.46
N TRP A 258 -14.82 13.84 6.40
CA TRP A 258 -15.43 13.93 5.08
C TRP A 258 -15.62 12.54 4.48
N GLU A 259 -16.85 12.09 4.39
CA GLU A 259 -17.23 10.88 3.71
C GLU A 259 -17.42 11.14 2.22
N GLU A 260 -16.58 10.51 1.42
CA GLU A 260 -16.67 10.58 -0.04
C GLU A 260 -17.67 9.55 -0.59
N PRO A 261 -18.28 9.80 -1.77
CA PRO A 261 -19.08 8.78 -2.43
C PRO A 261 -18.28 7.49 -2.65
N PRO A 262 -18.93 6.30 -2.54
CA PRO A 262 -18.25 5.03 -2.70
C PRO A 262 -17.52 4.92 -4.04
N LEU A 263 -16.30 4.37 -4.03
CA LEU A 263 -15.60 3.95 -5.24
C LEU A 263 -16.03 2.53 -5.62
N ILE A 264 -16.62 2.38 -6.80
CA ILE A 264 -17.05 1.08 -7.31
C ILE A 264 -15.94 0.51 -8.19
N ILE A 265 -15.52 -0.73 -7.92
CA ILE A 265 -14.44 -1.40 -8.66
C ILE A 265 -14.96 -2.03 -9.94
N ARG A 266 -16.08 -2.74 -9.87
CA ARG A 266 -16.71 -3.42 -11.01
C ARG A 266 -18.18 -3.10 -11.11
N ARG A 267 -18.68 -3.03 -12.34
CA ARG A 267 -20.12 -2.98 -12.62
C ARG A 267 -20.79 -4.30 -12.26
N ALA A 268 -22.13 -4.30 -12.25
CA ALA A 268 -22.94 -5.51 -11.98
C ALA A 268 -22.60 -6.66 -12.94
N ASP A 269 -22.28 -6.37 -14.21
CA ASP A 269 -21.87 -7.36 -15.23
C ASP A 269 -20.43 -7.87 -15.06
N GLY A 270 -19.68 -7.37 -14.07
CA GLY A 270 -18.29 -7.75 -13.80
C GLY A 270 -17.24 -6.97 -14.58
N SER A 271 -17.63 -6.10 -15.50
CA SER A 271 -16.69 -5.19 -16.20
C SER A 271 -16.11 -4.15 -15.22
N ILE A 272 -14.97 -3.57 -15.57
CA ILE A 272 -14.35 -2.53 -14.74
C ILE A 272 -15.24 -1.28 -14.74
N HIS A 273 -15.52 -0.75 -13.54
CA HIS A 273 -16.26 0.51 -13.42
C HIS A 273 -15.41 1.67 -13.96
N PRO A 274 -16.01 2.64 -14.71
CA PRO A 274 -15.27 3.75 -15.32
C PRO A 274 -14.44 4.56 -14.32
N GLU A 275 -14.93 4.77 -13.12
CA GLU A 275 -14.23 5.50 -12.07
C GLU A 275 -12.97 4.76 -11.63
N TYR A 276 -13.03 3.44 -11.43
CA TYR A 276 -11.85 2.65 -11.13
C TYR A 276 -10.90 2.54 -12.33
N ALA A 277 -11.42 2.54 -13.57
CA ALA A 277 -10.59 2.66 -14.77
C ALA A 277 -9.76 3.95 -14.75
N ALA A 278 -10.36 5.08 -14.34
CA ALA A 278 -9.63 6.34 -14.17
C ALA A 278 -8.53 6.26 -13.10
N VAL A 279 -8.79 5.57 -11.97
CA VAL A 279 -7.77 5.29 -10.96
C VAL A 279 -6.60 4.50 -11.57
N LYS A 280 -6.90 3.45 -12.35
CA LYS A 280 -5.89 2.63 -13.04
C LYS A 280 -5.05 3.44 -14.03
N LEU A 281 -5.63 4.38 -14.74
CA LEU A 281 -4.87 5.30 -15.60
C LEU A 281 -3.82 6.08 -14.82
N GLY A 282 -4.12 6.49 -13.59
CA GLY A 282 -3.17 7.14 -12.68
C GLY A 282 -1.96 6.27 -12.31
N PHE A 283 -2.02 4.96 -12.53
CA PHE A 283 -0.92 4.00 -12.38
C PHE A 283 -0.29 3.56 -13.70
N GLY A 284 -0.61 4.21 -14.81
CA GLY A 284 -0.10 3.83 -16.11
C GLY A 284 -0.68 2.53 -16.65
N PHE A 285 -1.89 2.15 -16.23
CA PHE A 285 -2.65 1.08 -16.85
C PHE A 285 -3.65 1.67 -17.86
N PRO A 286 -3.85 1.05 -19.00
CA PRO A 286 -4.95 1.42 -19.89
C PRO A 286 -6.30 1.10 -19.23
N PRO A 287 -7.34 1.83 -19.61
CA PRO A 287 -8.70 1.67 -19.08
C PRO A 287 -9.30 0.28 -19.37
#